data_2801b6d62316a7949fb1388cbb1438b2
#
_entry.id   2801b6d62316a7949fb1388cbb1438b2
#
_cell.length_a   1.000
_cell.length_b   1.000
_cell.length_c   1.000
_cell.angle_alpha   90.00
_cell.angle_beta   90.00
_cell.angle_gamma   90.00
#
_symmetry.space_group_name_H-M   'P 1'
#
loop_
_entity.id
_entity.type
_entity.pdbx_description
1 polymer ?
#
loop_
_entity_poly.entity_id
_entity_poly.type
_entity_poly.pdbx_seq_one_letter_code
_entity_poly.pdbx_strand_id
1 'polypeptide(L)'
;VDPVENLAVRMMKEAAERTATSAGDGTTTAIVLTEGLVTEGLELLSSEPSLNKTKVLRHLVSLTGDVIESLKKSQTSETTFETTTGLKVDRGYATALFINNHKKDECIYDDCLVLVSDAEIVNIHSIEPIISHILPTGKRLLIIAPCGQQLVNTLAANVMKNGLKICTIQPPSFGYRQHELMQDIALSVGATYFSEATGDDLSLMTPEDLGHVDKIIVGKESTVLLKSKSK
;
A
#
# COMPACT_ATOMS: atom_id res chain seq x y z
N VAL A 1 -23.30 -14.85 40.77
CA VAL A 1 -22.60 -14.43 39.55
C VAL A 1 -21.31 -15.20 39.48
N ASP A 2 -21.06 -15.88 38.37
CA ASP A 2 -19.81 -16.63 38.13
C ASP A 2 -18.63 -15.67 38.21
N PRO A 3 -17.57 -16.02 38.98
CA PRO A 3 -16.38 -15.16 39.07
C PRO A 3 -15.70 -14.91 37.73
N VAL A 4 -15.76 -15.87 36.79
CA VAL A 4 -15.17 -15.75 35.44
C VAL A 4 -15.95 -14.78 34.57
N GLU A 5 -17.29 -14.90 34.59
CA GLU A 5 -18.19 -13.94 33.91
C GLU A 5 -18.01 -12.52 34.44
N ASN A 6 -17.92 -12.37 35.77
CA ASN A 6 -17.71 -11.07 36.38
C ASN A 6 -16.34 -10.44 35.97
N LEU A 7 -15.29 -11.27 35.83
CA LEU A 7 -14.00 -10.80 35.36
C LEU A 7 -14.08 -10.30 33.92
N ALA A 8 -14.75 -11.06 33.04
CA ALA A 8 -14.94 -10.67 31.64
C ALA A 8 -15.69 -9.33 31.53
N VAL A 9 -16.78 -9.18 32.26
CA VAL A 9 -17.55 -7.93 32.30
C VAL A 9 -16.70 -6.75 32.79
N ARG A 10 -15.86 -6.94 33.81
CA ARG A 10 -14.97 -5.89 34.30
C ARG A 10 -13.94 -5.47 33.24
N MET A 11 -13.36 -6.43 32.50
CA MET A 11 -12.40 -6.14 31.43
C MET A 11 -13.06 -5.35 30.28
N MET A 12 -14.27 -5.74 29.87
CA MET A 12 -15.03 -5.01 28.85
C MET A 12 -15.39 -3.59 29.32
N LYS A 13 -15.78 -3.44 30.59
CA LYS A 13 -16.07 -2.14 31.18
C LYS A 13 -14.83 -1.24 31.22
N GLU A 14 -13.67 -1.78 31.61
CA GLU A 14 -12.41 -1.03 31.60
C GLU A 14 -12.01 -0.60 30.17
N ALA A 15 -12.20 -1.44 29.16
CA ALA A 15 -11.94 -1.09 27.78
C ALA A 15 -12.85 0.06 27.30
N ALA A 16 -14.14 0.00 27.66
CA ALA A 16 -15.10 1.06 27.35
C ALA A 16 -14.76 2.39 28.06
N GLU A 17 -14.38 2.33 29.35
CA GLU A 17 -13.97 3.51 30.12
C GLU A 17 -12.70 4.15 29.56
N ARG A 18 -11.71 3.35 29.15
CA ARG A 18 -10.48 3.85 28.48
C ARG A 18 -10.80 4.52 27.16
N THR A 19 -11.74 3.96 26.38
CA THR A 19 -12.20 4.56 25.12
C THR A 19 -12.88 5.89 25.37
N ALA A 20 -13.78 5.96 26.35
CA ALA A 20 -14.44 7.21 26.74
C ALA A 20 -13.45 8.29 27.19
N THR A 21 -12.42 7.89 27.95
CA THR A 21 -11.40 8.83 28.46
C THR A 21 -10.50 9.35 27.36
N SER A 22 -10.14 8.52 26.38
CA SER A 22 -9.21 8.88 25.30
C SER A 22 -9.86 9.53 24.10
N ALA A 23 -11.08 9.13 23.75
CA ALA A 23 -11.80 9.58 22.56
C ALA A 23 -13.06 10.42 22.86
N GLY A 24 -13.52 10.43 24.10
CA GLY A 24 -14.76 11.13 24.52
C GLY A 24 -16.06 10.44 24.12
N ASP A 25 -15.99 9.39 23.28
CA ASP A 25 -17.15 8.64 22.77
C ASP A 25 -16.73 7.22 22.35
N GLY A 26 -17.67 6.42 21.82
CA GLY A 26 -17.38 5.10 21.22
C GLY A 26 -17.37 3.92 22.21
N THR A 27 -17.88 4.07 23.41
CA THR A 27 -17.95 3.01 24.43
C THR A 27 -18.72 1.78 23.95
N THR A 28 -19.88 1.98 23.33
CA THR A 28 -20.69 0.90 22.76
C THR A 28 -19.98 0.21 21.60
N THR A 29 -19.36 0.99 20.73
CA THR A 29 -18.57 0.47 19.60
C THR A 29 -17.42 -0.39 20.08
N ALA A 30 -16.70 0.02 21.13
CA ALA A 30 -15.62 -0.76 21.74
C ALA A 30 -16.09 -2.12 22.26
N ILE A 31 -17.27 -2.17 22.88
CA ILE A 31 -17.87 -3.42 23.39
C ILE A 31 -18.25 -4.35 22.24
N VAL A 32 -18.94 -3.84 21.21
CA VAL A 32 -19.38 -4.62 20.05
C VAL A 32 -18.17 -5.16 19.27
N LEU A 33 -17.14 -4.36 19.05
CA LEU A 33 -15.91 -4.82 18.41
C LEU A 33 -15.19 -5.89 19.24
N THR A 34 -15.16 -5.74 20.55
CA THR A 34 -14.57 -6.76 21.46
C THR A 34 -15.32 -8.08 21.36
N GLU A 35 -16.64 -8.04 21.37
CA GLU A 35 -17.48 -9.23 21.20
C GLU A 35 -17.22 -9.92 19.85
N GLY A 36 -17.23 -9.17 18.76
CA GLY A 36 -16.92 -9.70 17.42
C GLY A 36 -15.56 -10.38 17.35
N LEU A 37 -14.50 -9.72 17.84
CA LEU A 37 -13.14 -10.26 17.83
C LEU A 37 -13.02 -11.55 18.67
N VAL A 38 -13.68 -11.60 19.81
CA VAL A 38 -13.67 -12.80 20.68
C VAL A 38 -14.42 -13.95 20.02
N THR A 39 -15.59 -13.67 19.44
CA THR A 39 -16.40 -14.69 18.75
C THR A 39 -15.66 -15.30 17.58
N GLU A 40 -15.15 -14.48 16.66
CA GLU A 40 -14.35 -14.93 15.50
C GLU A 40 -13.08 -15.69 15.93
N GLY A 41 -12.40 -15.20 16.96
CA GLY A 41 -11.22 -15.86 17.51
C GLY A 41 -11.52 -17.25 18.11
N LEU A 42 -12.67 -17.42 18.77
CA LEU A 42 -13.11 -18.71 19.31
C LEU A 42 -13.54 -19.67 18.19
N GLU A 43 -14.22 -19.21 17.16
CA GLU A 43 -14.56 -20.01 15.99
C GLU A 43 -13.32 -20.53 15.29
N LEU A 44 -12.33 -19.65 15.05
CA LEU A 44 -11.05 -20.03 14.45
C LEU A 44 -10.31 -21.09 15.28
N LEU A 45 -10.23 -20.91 16.59
CA LEU A 45 -9.60 -21.89 17.50
C LEU A 45 -10.35 -23.22 17.58
N SER A 46 -11.66 -23.21 17.32
CA SER A 46 -12.48 -24.43 17.28
C SER A 46 -12.34 -25.18 15.96
N SER A 47 -12.20 -24.46 14.85
CA SER A 47 -12.02 -25.03 13.51
C SER A 47 -10.61 -25.59 13.30
N GLU A 48 -9.58 -25.01 13.94
CA GLU A 48 -8.20 -25.43 13.83
C GLU A 48 -7.56 -25.72 15.21
N PRO A 49 -7.76 -26.91 15.77
CA PRO A 49 -7.24 -27.26 17.10
C PRO A 49 -5.71 -27.24 17.22
N SER A 50 -5.00 -27.28 16.10
CA SER A 50 -3.52 -27.18 16.04
C SER A 50 -2.97 -25.77 16.31
N LEU A 51 -3.84 -24.74 16.24
CA LEU A 51 -3.43 -23.37 16.48
C LEU A 51 -3.11 -23.11 17.96
N ASN A 52 -1.97 -22.50 18.20
CA ASN A 52 -1.59 -22.08 19.54
C ASN A 52 -2.31 -20.80 19.92
N LYS A 53 -3.17 -20.88 20.94
CA LYS A 53 -4.00 -19.74 21.44
C LYS A 53 -3.17 -18.47 21.69
N THR A 54 -1.98 -18.60 22.25
CA THR A 54 -1.09 -17.46 22.54
C THR A 54 -0.58 -16.79 21.24
N LYS A 55 -0.29 -17.60 20.21
CA LYS A 55 0.12 -17.06 18.90
C LYS A 55 -1.02 -16.31 18.21
N VAL A 56 -2.23 -16.87 18.25
CA VAL A 56 -3.42 -16.22 17.69
C VAL A 56 -3.68 -14.88 18.37
N LEU A 57 -3.67 -14.83 19.70
CA LEU A 57 -3.86 -13.59 20.46
C LEU A 57 -2.78 -12.54 20.16
N ARG A 58 -1.50 -12.95 20.08
CA ARG A 58 -0.42 -12.02 19.69
C ARG A 58 -0.59 -11.49 18.29
N HIS A 59 -1.03 -12.32 17.35
CA HIS A 59 -1.30 -11.90 15.99
C HIS A 59 -2.48 -10.91 15.91
N LEU A 60 -3.57 -11.19 16.62
CA LEU A 60 -4.69 -10.24 16.72
C LEU A 60 -4.26 -8.90 17.30
N VAL A 61 -3.42 -8.88 18.34
CA VAL A 61 -2.88 -7.63 18.90
C VAL A 61 -1.99 -6.91 17.90
N SER A 62 -1.19 -7.61 17.10
CA SER A 62 -0.35 -6.98 16.08
C SER A 62 -1.18 -6.35 14.95
N LEU A 63 -2.31 -6.95 14.58
CA LEU A 63 -3.21 -6.41 13.55
C LEU A 63 -4.00 -5.18 14.01
N THR A 64 -4.09 -4.93 15.32
CA THR A 64 -4.86 -3.80 15.86
C THR A 64 -4.34 -2.45 15.32
N GLY A 65 -3.03 -2.29 15.16
CA GLY A 65 -2.43 -1.09 14.59
C GLY A 65 -2.90 -0.84 13.15
N ASP A 66 -2.88 -1.86 12.33
CA ASP A 66 -3.27 -1.80 10.91
C ASP A 66 -4.76 -1.50 10.74
N VAL A 67 -5.61 -2.12 11.58
CA VAL A 67 -7.05 -1.86 11.61
C VAL A 67 -7.34 -0.40 12.00
N ILE A 68 -6.69 0.10 13.05
CA ILE A 68 -6.87 1.50 13.51
C ILE A 68 -6.42 2.48 12.42
N GLU A 69 -5.31 2.21 11.74
CA GLU A 69 -4.83 3.06 10.66
C GLU A 69 -5.78 3.06 9.45
N SER A 70 -6.36 1.91 9.12
CA SER A 70 -7.37 1.78 8.07
C SER A 70 -8.64 2.57 8.40
N LEU A 71 -9.10 2.52 9.66
CA LEU A 71 -10.27 3.27 10.14
C LEU A 71 -10.04 4.79 10.13
N LYS A 72 -8.84 5.26 10.45
CA LYS A 72 -8.49 6.69 10.41
C LYS A 72 -8.56 7.30 9.00
N LYS A 73 -8.40 6.50 7.97
CA LYS A 73 -8.41 6.95 6.56
C LYS A 73 -9.80 6.91 5.91
N SER A 74 -10.82 6.38 6.60
CA SER A 74 -12.18 6.34 6.10
C SER A 74 -12.83 7.72 6.20
N GLN A 75 -13.18 8.32 5.04
CA GLN A 75 -13.92 9.59 4.95
C GLN A 75 -15.41 9.38 4.69
N THR A 76 -15.92 8.17 4.78
CA THR A 76 -17.32 7.83 4.53
C THR A 76 -18.04 7.52 5.83
N SER A 77 -19.35 7.84 5.89
CA SER A 77 -20.24 7.50 7.00
C SER A 77 -20.56 5.99 7.09
N GLU A 78 -20.16 5.21 6.10
CA GLU A 78 -20.28 3.75 6.09
C GLU A 78 -18.90 3.13 6.31
N THR A 79 -18.82 2.20 7.27
CA THR A 79 -17.61 1.43 7.53
C THR A 79 -17.51 0.34 6.47
N THR A 80 -16.69 0.57 5.45
CA THR A 80 -16.35 -0.44 4.46
C THR A 80 -14.98 -1.05 4.79
N PHE A 81 -14.94 -2.37 4.92
CA PHE A 81 -13.71 -3.12 5.14
C PHE A 81 -13.36 -3.88 3.85
N GLU A 82 -12.32 -3.45 3.17
CA GLU A 82 -11.76 -4.20 2.04
C GLU A 82 -10.44 -4.83 2.46
N THR A 83 -10.40 -6.17 2.50
CA THR A 83 -9.15 -6.90 2.71
C THR A 83 -8.51 -7.15 1.35
N THR A 84 -7.44 -6.43 1.07
CA THR A 84 -6.65 -6.62 -0.14
C THR A 84 -5.29 -7.20 0.22
N THR A 85 -4.91 -8.31 -0.40
CA THR A 85 -3.53 -8.79 -0.36
C THR A 85 -2.71 -7.97 -1.34
N GLY A 86 -1.85 -7.10 -0.83
CA GLY A 86 -1.04 -6.23 -1.66
C GLY A 86 0.16 -5.69 -0.89
N LEU A 87 1.13 -5.17 -1.64
CA LEU A 87 2.26 -4.46 -1.10
C LEU A 87 1.88 -2.99 -0.88
N LYS A 88 2.07 -2.48 0.32
CA LYS A 88 1.89 -1.06 0.63
C LYS A 88 3.24 -0.37 0.71
N VAL A 89 3.37 0.72 -0.01
CA VAL A 89 4.53 1.62 0.00
C VAL A 89 4.10 2.95 0.61
N ASP A 90 4.79 3.42 1.64
CA ASP A 90 4.48 4.68 2.33
C ASP A 90 5.04 5.88 1.56
N ARG A 91 4.65 5.99 0.32
CA ARG A 91 4.91 7.12 -0.60
C ARG A 91 3.71 7.32 -1.51
N GLY A 92 3.32 8.56 -1.70
CA GLY A 92 2.26 8.96 -2.62
C GLY A 92 2.80 9.52 -3.94
N TYR A 93 1.88 9.96 -4.80
CA TYR A 93 2.22 10.53 -6.10
C TYR A 93 3.11 11.78 -5.98
N ALA A 94 4.04 11.95 -6.93
CA ALA A 94 4.95 13.09 -6.95
C ALA A 94 4.24 14.42 -7.29
N THR A 95 3.10 14.38 -7.98
CA THR A 95 2.27 15.55 -8.31
C THR A 95 0.80 15.17 -8.43
N ALA A 96 -0.09 16.07 -8.01
CA ALA A 96 -1.54 15.91 -8.14
C ALA A 96 -2.03 15.82 -9.60
N LEU A 97 -1.20 16.20 -10.58
CA LEU A 97 -1.54 16.09 -12.01
C LEU A 97 -1.63 14.63 -12.51
N PHE A 98 -1.16 13.67 -11.73
CA PHE A 98 -1.32 12.23 -12.02
C PHE A 98 -2.68 11.68 -11.56
N ILE A 99 -3.46 12.42 -10.78
CA ILE A 99 -4.75 11.98 -10.26
C ILE A 99 -5.73 11.76 -11.42
N ASN A 100 -6.33 10.58 -11.48
CA ASN A 100 -7.39 10.23 -12.41
C ASN A 100 -8.73 9.93 -11.72
N ASN A 101 -8.71 9.75 -10.40
CA ASN A 101 -9.90 9.60 -9.55
C ASN A 101 -10.02 10.81 -8.61
N HIS A 102 -10.64 11.88 -9.08
CA HIS A 102 -10.81 13.13 -8.32
C HIS A 102 -11.77 13.03 -7.12
N LYS A 103 -12.54 11.94 -7.00
CA LYS A 103 -13.43 11.74 -5.84
C LYS A 103 -12.66 11.33 -4.59
N LYS A 104 -11.54 10.64 -4.76
CA LYS A 104 -10.69 10.14 -3.68
C LYS A 104 -9.27 10.71 -3.69
N ASP A 105 -8.98 11.61 -4.63
CA ASP A 105 -7.64 12.17 -4.86
C ASP A 105 -6.57 11.09 -5.07
N GLU A 106 -6.89 10.09 -5.89
CA GLU A 106 -6.05 8.93 -6.15
C GLU A 106 -5.71 8.79 -7.64
N CYS A 107 -4.56 8.20 -7.93
CA CYS A 107 -4.23 7.67 -9.24
C CYS A 107 -4.43 6.15 -9.22
N ILE A 108 -5.38 5.65 -10.02
CA ILE A 108 -5.74 4.22 -10.06
C ILE A 108 -5.47 3.71 -11.46
N TYR A 109 -4.66 2.67 -11.57
CA TYR A 109 -4.44 1.94 -12.81
C TYR A 109 -4.62 0.44 -12.59
N ASP A 110 -5.35 -0.21 -13.49
CA ASP A 110 -5.43 -1.66 -13.59
C ASP A 110 -4.44 -2.13 -14.66
N ASP A 111 -3.90 -3.34 -14.57
CA ASP A 111 -2.92 -3.90 -15.50
C ASP A 111 -1.74 -2.95 -15.71
N CYS A 112 -0.93 -2.77 -14.68
CA CYS A 112 0.08 -1.73 -14.62
C CYS A 112 1.50 -2.32 -14.60
N LEU A 113 2.37 -1.80 -15.46
CA LEU A 113 3.80 -2.07 -15.42
C LEU A 113 4.46 -1.26 -14.31
N VAL A 114 5.52 -1.80 -13.73
CA VAL A 114 6.23 -1.15 -12.61
C VAL A 114 7.73 -1.10 -12.90
N LEU A 115 8.30 0.10 -12.89
CA LEU A 115 9.73 0.35 -12.95
C LEU A 115 10.24 0.61 -11.55
N VAL A 116 11.31 -0.07 -11.15
CA VAL A 116 11.90 0.07 -9.81
C VAL A 116 13.38 0.38 -9.92
N SER A 117 13.80 1.55 -9.41
CA SER A 117 15.20 1.97 -9.44
C SER A 117 15.53 2.90 -8.27
N ASP A 118 16.76 2.83 -7.76
CA ASP A 118 17.30 3.84 -6.85
C ASP A 118 18.19 4.87 -7.58
N ALA A 119 18.54 4.62 -8.85
CA ALA A 119 19.20 5.61 -9.68
C ALA A 119 18.27 6.78 -9.99
N GLU A 120 18.79 8.01 -9.89
CA GLU A 120 17.99 9.21 -10.17
C GLU A 120 17.67 9.33 -11.67
N ILE A 121 16.37 9.48 -11.97
CA ILE A 121 15.93 9.75 -13.33
C ILE A 121 15.79 11.26 -13.50
N VAL A 122 16.81 11.87 -14.10
CA VAL A 122 16.89 13.33 -14.28
C VAL A 122 16.04 13.81 -15.45
N ASN A 123 16.02 13.06 -16.55
CA ASN A 123 15.33 13.45 -17.77
C ASN A 123 14.65 12.25 -18.46
N ILE A 124 13.74 12.56 -19.38
CA ILE A 124 12.95 11.56 -20.09
C ILE A 124 13.80 10.65 -21.01
N HIS A 125 14.95 11.10 -21.48
CA HIS A 125 15.81 10.32 -22.36
C HIS A 125 16.38 9.09 -21.65
N SER A 126 16.58 9.14 -20.33
CA SER A 126 17.08 8.00 -19.55
C SER A 126 16.10 6.81 -19.56
N ILE A 127 14.82 7.06 -19.82
CA ILE A 127 13.75 6.03 -19.86
C ILE A 127 13.04 6.01 -21.22
N GLU A 128 13.66 6.60 -22.26
CA GLU A 128 13.09 6.70 -23.61
C GLU A 128 12.71 5.32 -24.20
N PRO A 129 13.50 4.26 -24.04
CA PRO A 129 13.12 2.92 -24.54
C PRO A 129 11.80 2.43 -23.96
N ILE A 130 11.57 2.68 -22.67
CA ILE A 130 10.34 2.30 -21.97
C ILE A 130 9.17 3.16 -22.42
N ILE A 131 9.34 4.47 -22.48
CA ILE A 131 8.28 5.41 -22.91
C ILE A 131 7.87 5.11 -24.36
N SER A 132 8.82 4.86 -25.25
CA SER A 132 8.57 4.52 -26.65
C SER A 132 7.79 3.22 -26.81
N HIS A 133 7.95 2.27 -25.89
CA HIS A 133 7.17 1.03 -25.87
C HIS A 133 5.75 1.24 -25.34
N ILE A 134 5.59 2.07 -24.30
CA ILE A 134 4.32 2.28 -23.61
C ILE A 134 3.37 3.18 -24.41
N LEU A 135 3.87 4.23 -25.05
CA LEU A 135 3.07 5.18 -25.81
C LEU A 135 2.15 4.52 -26.86
N PRO A 136 2.67 3.67 -27.78
CA PRO A 136 1.83 3.04 -28.81
C PRO A 136 0.93 1.92 -28.26
N THR A 137 1.33 1.28 -27.16
CA THR A 137 0.58 0.15 -26.56
C THR A 137 -0.51 0.62 -25.61
N GLY A 138 -0.49 1.89 -25.20
CA GLY A 138 -1.43 2.46 -24.22
C GLY A 138 -1.35 1.82 -22.83
N LYS A 139 -0.27 1.09 -22.54
CA LYS A 139 -0.02 0.48 -21.24
C LYS A 139 0.17 1.52 -20.17
N ARG A 140 -0.01 1.12 -18.93
CA ARG A 140 0.10 1.97 -17.74
C ARG A 140 1.42 1.70 -17.06
N LEU A 141 2.06 2.73 -16.54
CA LEU A 141 3.35 2.62 -15.87
C LEU A 141 3.35 3.33 -14.53
N LEU A 142 3.79 2.62 -13.50
CA LEU A 142 4.21 3.21 -12.23
C LEU A 142 5.74 3.24 -12.19
N ILE A 143 6.32 4.40 -11.90
CA ILE A 143 7.75 4.58 -11.69
C ILE A 143 7.99 4.75 -10.20
N ILE A 144 8.78 3.87 -9.61
CA ILE A 144 9.26 3.94 -8.23
C ILE A 144 10.76 4.24 -8.29
N ALA A 145 11.10 5.51 -8.32
CA ALA A 145 12.48 5.97 -8.44
C ALA A 145 12.64 7.42 -7.96
N PRO A 146 13.84 7.86 -7.60
CA PRO A 146 14.13 9.27 -7.43
C PRO A 146 13.96 9.97 -8.78
N CYS A 147 12.95 10.85 -8.89
CA CYS A 147 12.67 11.59 -10.11
C CYS A 147 12.95 13.08 -9.90
N GLY A 148 13.74 13.65 -10.78
CA GLY A 148 13.97 15.10 -10.82
C GLY A 148 12.68 15.87 -11.15
N GLN A 149 12.50 17.06 -10.58
CA GLN A 149 11.28 17.87 -10.75
C GLN A 149 10.96 18.17 -12.23
N GLN A 150 11.98 18.35 -13.05
CA GLN A 150 11.82 18.60 -14.48
C GLN A 150 11.20 17.39 -15.20
N LEU A 151 11.63 16.18 -14.86
CA LEU A 151 11.04 14.95 -15.38
C LEU A 151 9.59 14.81 -14.95
N VAL A 152 9.29 15.00 -13.66
CA VAL A 152 7.92 14.93 -13.13
C VAL A 152 6.99 15.90 -13.88
N ASN A 153 7.43 17.13 -14.09
CA ASN A 153 6.66 18.13 -14.83
C ASN A 153 6.44 17.74 -16.30
N THR A 154 7.48 17.17 -16.93
CA THR A 154 7.38 16.70 -18.32
C THR A 154 6.42 15.53 -18.46
N LEU A 155 6.49 14.55 -17.56
CA LEU A 155 5.56 13.42 -17.54
C LEU A 155 4.13 13.87 -17.27
N ALA A 156 3.92 14.75 -16.29
CA ALA A 156 2.61 15.32 -15.98
C ALA A 156 1.99 16.07 -17.17
N ALA A 157 2.80 16.86 -17.89
CA ALA A 157 2.35 17.54 -19.12
C ALA A 157 1.92 16.53 -20.21
N ASN A 158 2.64 15.41 -20.35
CA ASN A 158 2.28 14.35 -21.30
C ASN A 158 1.03 13.56 -20.86
N VAL A 159 0.82 13.36 -19.58
CA VAL A 159 -0.43 12.79 -19.04
C VAL A 159 -1.61 13.65 -19.43
N MET A 160 -1.51 14.97 -19.23
CA MET A 160 -2.58 15.92 -19.51
C MET A 160 -2.85 16.14 -21.01
N LYS A 161 -1.79 16.23 -21.83
CA LYS A 161 -1.92 16.57 -23.26
C LYS A 161 -2.05 15.37 -24.16
N ASN A 162 -1.31 14.30 -23.89
CA ASN A 162 -1.16 13.14 -24.76
C ASN A 162 -1.86 11.89 -24.22
N GLY A 163 -2.53 11.98 -23.07
CA GLY A 163 -3.20 10.85 -22.45
C GLY A 163 -2.26 9.73 -21.98
N LEU A 164 -0.99 10.06 -21.75
CA LEU A 164 0.00 9.10 -21.22
C LEU A 164 -0.44 8.62 -19.84
N LYS A 165 -0.42 7.31 -19.61
CA LYS A 165 -0.87 6.70 -18.36
C LYS A 165 0.33 6.35 -17.48
N ILE A 166 0.90 7.37 -16.85
CA ILE A 166 2.08 7.23 -15.98
C ILE A 166 1.82 7.91 -14.64
N CYS A 167 2.34 7.30 -13.59
CA CYS A 167 2.44 7.89 -12.26
C CYS A 167 3.84 7.65 -11.71
N THR A 168 4.37 8.60 -10.96
CA THR A 168 5.68 8.49 -10.30
C THR A 168 5.53 8.66 -8.80
N ILE A 169 6.24 7.81 -8.04
CA ILE A 169 6.39 7.93 -6.59
C ILE A 169 7.86 7.93 -6.22
N GLN A 170 8.19 8.60 -5.14
CA GLN A 170 9.54 8.58 -4.59
C GLN A 170 9.81 7.25 -3.89
N PRO A 171 11.06 6.79 -3.82
CA PRO A 171 11.44 5.61 -3.06
C PRO A 171 11.04 5.72 -1.59
N PRO A 172 10.63 4.61 -0.94
CA PRO A 172 10.37 4.59 0.49
C PRO A 172 11.68 4.67 1.28
N SER A 173 11.66 5.30 2.45
CA SER A 173 12.80 5.40 3.36
C SER A 173 14.01 6.16 2.79
N PHE A 174 15.20 5.99 3.40
CA PHE A 174 16.45 6.64 3.02
C PHE A 174 17.65 5.71 3.29
N GLY A 175 18.75 5.92 2.58
CA GLY A 175 20.01 5.21 2.78
C GLY A 175 19.91 3.70 2.56
N TYR A 176 20.61 2.91 3.37
CA TYR A 176 20.69 1.45 3.20
C TYR A 176 19.33 0.75 3.25
N ARG A 177 18.44 1.21 4.15
CA ARG A 177 17.08 0.67 4.27
C ARG A 177 16.23 0.92 3.02
N GLN A 178 16.47 2.00 2.30
CA GLN A 178 15.82 2.28 1.03
C GLN A 178 16.17 1.21 0.00
N HIS A 179 17.45 0.87 -0.11
CA HIS A 179 17.96 -0.14 -1.05
C HIS A 179 17.29 -1.51 -0.81
N GLU A 180 17.25 -1.98 0.44
CA GLU A 180 16.59 -3.24 0.80
C GLU A 180 15.10 -3.22 0.45
N LEU A 181 14.38 -2.16 0.81
CA LEU A 181 12.96 -2.02 0.52
C LEU A 181 12.68 -1.96 -0.99
N MET A 182 13.53 -1.28 -1.76
CA MET A 182 13.38 -1.20 -3.21
C MET A 182 13.61 -2.56 -3.87
N GLN A 183 14.57 -3.33 -3.38
CA GLN A 183 14.81 -4.69 -3.83
C GLN A 183 13.64 -5.62 -3.53
N ASP A 184 13.08 -5.53 -2.32
CA ASP A 184 11.88 -6.30 -1.93
C ASP A 184 10.66 -5.93 -2.79
N ILE A 185 10.48 -4.65 -3.10
CA ILE A 185 9.42 -4.19 -3.99
C ILE A 185 9.61 -4.79 -5.39
N ALA A 186 10.82 -4.70 -5.95
CA ALA A 186 11.12 -5.25 -7.27
C ALA A 186 10.84 -6.75 -7.35
N LEU A 187 11.29 -7.53 -6.36
CA LEU A 187 11.01 -8.96 -6.27
C LEU A 187 9.50 -9.24 -6.19
N SER A 188 8.76 -8.47 -5.41
CA SER A 188 7.30 -8.66 -5.22
C SER A 188 6.52 -8.42 -6.50
N VAL A 189 6.91 -7.44 -7.32
CA VAL A 189 6.23 -7.11 -8.58
C VAL A 189 6.80 -7.89 -9.77
N GLY A 190 7.97 -8.53 -9.61
CA GLY A 190 8.68 -9.25 -10.66
C GLY A 190 9.42 -8.30 -11.62
N ALA A 191 9.94 -7.17 -11.11
CA ALA A 191 10.78 -6.23 -11.84
C ALA A 191 12.26 -6.54 -11.64
N THR A 192 13.09 -6.15 -12.61
CA THR A 192 14.53 -6.00 -12.40
C THR A 192 14.77 -4.74 -11.57
N TYR A 193 15.56 -4.86 -10.50
CA TYR A 193 15.94 -3.71 -9.70
C TYR A 193 17.19 -3.06 -10.28
N PHE A 194 17.08 -1.82 -10.74
CA PHE A 194 18.19 -1.02 -11.25
C PHE A 194 18.78 -0.17 -10.13
N SER A 195 20.06 -0.37 -9.84
CA SER A 195 20.75 0.34 -8.76
C SER A 195 21.96 1.11 -9.28
N GLU A 196 22.09 2.36 -8.85
CA GLU A 196 23.27 3.17 -9.11
C GLU A 196 24.52 2.54 -8.49
N ALA A 197 24.38 1.87 -7.34
CA ALA A 197 25.50 1.23 -6.63
C ALA A 197 26.08 0.03 -7.39
N THR A 198 25.29 -0.65 -8.23
CA THR A 198 25.74 -1.75 -9.11
C THR A 198 26.22 -1.24 -10.47
N GLY A 199 26.07 0.07 -10.75
CA GLY A 199 26.49 0.68 -12.02
C GLY A 199 25.52 0.39 -13.16
N ASP A 200 24.25 0.09 -12.86
CA ASP A 200 23.25 -0.17 -13.87
C ASP A 200 22.88 1.11 -14.63
N ASP A 201 22.79 1.00 -15.95
CA ASP A 201 22.40 2.10 -16.82
C ASP A 201 20.91 1.97 -17.22
N LEU A 202 20.10 2.91 -16.78
CA LEU A 202 18.67 2.97 -17.09
C LEU A 202 18.39 3.08 -18.60
N SER A 203 19.33 3.60 -19.39
CA SER A 203 19.17 3.72 -20.84
C SER A 203 19.20 2.36 -21.56
N LEU A 204 19.71 1.34 -20.91
CA LEU A 204 19.74 -0.05 -21.40
C LEU A 204 18.54 -0.87 -20.97
N MET A 205 17.64 -0.27 -20.19
CA MET A 205 16.42 -0.94 -19.70
C MET A 205 15.51 -1.36 -20.87
N THR A 206 15.01 -2.58 -20.78
CA THR A 206 14.08 -3.17 -21.74
C THR A 206 12.68 -3.30 -21.13
N PRO A 207 11.62 -3.46 -21.92
CA PRO A 207 10.29 -3.74 -21.40
C PRO A 207 10.17 -5.04 -20.57
N GLU A 208 11.12 -5.95 -20.73
CA GLU A 208 11.17 -7.22 -19.98
C GLU A 208 11.66 -7.02 -18.54
N ASP A 209 12.35 -5.90 -18.27
CA ASP A 209 12.81 -5.53 -16.93
C ASP A 209 11.70 -4.94 -16.05
N LEU A 210 10.58 -4.58 -16.66
CA LEU A 210 9.44 -4.04 -15.94
C LEU A 210 8.67 -5.14 -15.20
N GLY A 211 8.34 -4.87 -13.94
CA GLY A 211 7.40 -5.68 -13.19
C GLY A 211 5.96 -5.46 -13.65
N HIS A 212 5.08 -6.30 -13.16
CA HIS A 212 3.65 -6.23 -13.45
C HIS A 212 2.82 -6.40 -12.18
N VAL A 213 1.76 -5.61 -12.07
CA VAL A 213 0.74 -5.72 -11.03
C VAL A 213 -0.65 -5.56 -11.61
N ASP A 214 -1.64 -6.24 -11.02
CA ASP A 214 -3.01 -6.21 -11.53
C ASP A 214 -3.68 -4.86 -11.29
N LYS A 215 -3.31 -4.18 -10.21
CA LYS A 215 -3.85 -2.86 -9.88
C LYS A 215 -2.89 -2.06 -9.01
N ILE A 216 -2.85 -0.75 -9.26
CA ILE A 216 -2.22 0.23 -8.37
C ILE A 216 -3.24 1.23 -7.89
N ILE A 217 -3.09 1.66 -6.64
CA ILE A 217 -3.83 2.77 -6.05
C ILE A 217 -2.80 3.69 -5.40
N VAL A 218 -2.56 4.83 -6.02
CA VAL A 218 -1.57 5.81 -5.55
C VAL A 218 -2.32 6.99 -4.94
N GLY A 219 -2.25 7.10 -3.64
CA GLY A 219 -2.81 8.24 -2.88
C GLY A 219 -1.77 9.33 -2.63
N LYS A 220 -2.12 10.27 -1.77
CA LYS A 220 -1.26 11.39 -1.41
C LYS A 220 -0.04 10.97 -0.58
N GLU A 221 -0.19 9.98 0.30
CA GLU A 221 0.83 9.57 1.27
C GLU A 221 1.26 8.11 1.13
N SER A 222 0.47 7.30 0.46
CA SER A 222 0.74 5.87 0.31
C SER A 222 0.30 5.33 -1.04
N THR A 223 0.97 4.26 -1.46
CA THR A 223 0.67 3.52 -2.69
C THR A 223 0.42 2.07 -2.34
N VAL A 224 -0.62 1.49 -2.91
CA VAL A 224 -0.95 0.07 -2.78
C VAL A 224 -0.79 -0.61 -4.14
N LEU A 225 -0.01 -1.67 -4.16
CA LEU A 225 0.25 -2.52 -5.32
C LEU A 225 -0.46 -3.86 -5.11
N LEU A 226 -1.43 -4.18 -5.93
CA LEU A 226 -2.21 -5.41 -5.85
C LEU A 226 -1.76 -6.38 -6.93
N LYS A 227 -1.37 -7.58 -6.51
CA LYS A 227 -1.02 -8.68 -7.40
C LYS A 227 -1.82 -9.90 -6.97
N SER A 228 -2.67 -10.43 -7.85
CA SER A 228 -3.36 -11.69 -7.58
C SER A 228 -2.33 -12.80 -7.49
N LYS A 229 -2.47 -13.67 -6.50
CA LYS A 229 -1.65 -14.88 -6.45
C LYS A 229 -1.96 -15.68 -7.72
N SER A 230 -0.98 -15.82 -8.61
CA SER A 230 -1.08 -16.84 -9.66
C SER A 230 -1.28 -18.19 -8.97
N LYS A 231 -2.38 -18.86 -9.34
CA LYS A 231 -2.65 -20.24 -8.92
C LYS A 231 -1.55 -21.17 -9.42
#